data_630ee1e42a842a25a3a584af59e7b47c
#
_entry.id   630ee1e42a842a25a3a584af59e7b47c
#
_cell.length_a   1.000
_cell.length_b   1.000
_cell.length_c   1.000
_cell.angle_alpha   90.00
_cell.angle_beta   90.00
_cell.angle_gamma   90.00
#
_symmetry.space_group_name_H-M   'P 1'
#
loop_
_entity.id
_entity.type
_entity.pdbx_description
1 polymer ?
#
loop_
_entity_poly.entity_id
_entity_poly.type
_entity_poly.pdbx_seq_one_letter_code
_entity_poly.pdbx_strand_id
1 'polypeptide(L)' 'MPKIIKGLRERLLEEAERQLVEGGYSSMTIRAVAKECQVAVGTVYNYFPSKDALVATWLLQDWNLCMKAIWEASAA' A
#
# COMPACT_ATOMS: atom_id res chain seq x y z
N MET A 1 24.30 4.31 3.40
CA MET A 1 23.13 3.57 2.94
C MET A 1 22.61 4.13 1.64
N PRO A 2 22.47 3.29 0.65
CA PRO A 2 21.94 3.78 -0.60
C PRO A 2 20.53 4.28 -0.41
N LYS A 3 20.30 5.45 -0.91
CA LYS A 3 18.98 6.00 -0.83
C LYS A 3 18.16 5.47 -1.99
N ILE A 4 17.19 4.67 -1.67
CA ILE A 4 16.28 4.18 -2.68
C ILE A 4 15.22 5.23 -2.88
N ILE A 5 15.17 5.77 -4.08
CA ILE A 5 14.12 6.72 -4.42
C ILE A 5 12.88 5.91 -4.72
N LYS A 6 11.92 5.97 -3.82
CA LYS A 6 10.68 5.24 -4.02
C LYS A 6 9.82 5.99 -5.02
N GLY A 7 9.25 5.26 -5.93
CA GLY A 7 8.29 5.83 -6.84
C GLY A 7 7.01 6.23 -6.13
N LEU A 8 6.18 6.97 -6.82
CA LEU A 8 4.91 7.42 -6.24
C LEU A 8 4.02 6.25 -5.88
N ARG A 9 4.04 5.19 -6.69
CA ARG A 9 3.23 4.00 -6.41
C ARG A 9 3.54 3.45 -5.03
N GLU A 10 4.83 3.32 -4.72
CA GLU A 10 5.25 2.80 -3.41
C GLU A 10 4.85 3.72 -2.28
N ARG A 11 4.95 5.03 -2.51
CA ARG A 11 4.54 6.00 -1.49
C ARG A 11 3.04 5.91 -1.22
N LEU A 12 2.25 5.71 -2.26
CA LEU A 12 0.81 5.56 -2.09
C LEU A 12 0.47 4.30 -1.30
N LEU A 13 1.18 3.21 -1.59
CA LEU A 13 0.96 1.95 -0.86
C LEU A 13 1.38 2.07 0.60
N GLU A 14 2.49 2.73 0.87
CA GLU A 14 2.95 2.93 2.25
C GLU A 14 1.96 3.77 3.04
N GLU A 15 1.45 4.83 2.42
CA GLU A 15 0.49 5.67 3.10
C GLU A 15 -0.82 4.94 3.35
N ALA A 16 -1.26 4.13 2.38
CA ALA A 16 -2.46 3.32 2.54
C ALA A 16 -2.28 2.34 3.70
N GLU A 17 -1.12 1.70 3.77
CA GLU A 17 -0.84 0.78 4.88
C GLU A 17 -0.91 1.50 6.22
N ARG A 18 -0.28 2.67 6.30
CA ARG A 18 -0.30 3.44 7.54
C ARG A 18 -1.72 3.75 7.99
N GLN A 19 -2.55 4.19 7.06
CA GLN A 19 -3.94 4.53 7.41
C GLN A 19 -4.74 3.29 7.76
N LEU A 20 -4.51 2.18 7.08
CA LEU A 20 -5.20 0.93 7.39
C LEU A 20 -4.83 0.42 8.79
N VAL A 21 -3.55 0.48 9.13
CA VAL A 21 -3.09 0.02 10.43
C VAL A 21 -3.60 0.91 11.54
N GLU A 22 -3.60 2.22 11.32
CA GLU A 22 -4.01 3.16 12.35
C GLU A 22 -5.50 3.20 12.59
N GLY A 23 -6.29 3.13 11.52
CA GLY A 23 -7.72 3.35 11.66
C GLY A 23 -8.61 2.31 11.00
N GLY A 24 -8.01 1.32 10.32
CA GLY A 24 -8.77 0.29 9.65
C GLY A 24 -9.23 0.68 8.26
N TYR A 25 -9.94 -0.23 7.62
CA TYR A 25 -10.34 -0.05 6.23
C TYR A 25 -11.20 1.21 6.05
N SER A 26 -12.09 1.47 6.99
CA SER A 26 -13.00 2.62 6.89
C SER A 26 -12.28 3.96 6.94
N SER A 27 -11.15 4.01 7.65
CA SER A 27 -10.41 5.26 7.81
C SER A 27 -9.54 5.58 6.62
N MET A 28 -9.13 4.58 5.86
CA MET A 28 -8.30 4.81 4.68
C MET A 28 -9.19 5.15 3.50
N THR A 29 -8.90 6.27 2.85
CA THR A 29 -9.61 6.69 1.65
C THR A 29 -8.62 7.14 0.61
N ILE A 30 -9.02 7.08 -0.66
CA ILE A 30 -8.18 7.56 -1.75
C ILE A 30 -7.84 9.04 -1.53
N ARG A 31 -8.84 9.81 -1.07
CA ARG A 31 -8.63 11.23 -0.84
C ARG A 31 -7.62 11.48 0.28
N ALA A 32 -7.69 10.71 1.36
CA ALA A 32 -6.76 10.85 2.46
C ALA A 32 -5.35 10.45 2.04
N VAL A 33 -5.22 9.38 1.25
CA VAL A 33 -3.91 8.96 0.74
C VAL A 33 -3.32 10.03 -0.15
N ALA A 34 -4.13 10.59 -1.05
CA ALA A 34 -3.67 11.65 -1.95
C ALA A 34 -3.19 12.86 -1.16
N LYS A 35 -3.94 13.24 -0.13
CA LYS A 35 -3.59 14.40 0.68
C LYS A 35 -2.26 14.19 1.40
N GLU A 36 -2.06 13.03 1.99
CA GLU A 36 -0.83 12.76 2.72
C GLU A 36 0.37 12.66 1.80
N CYS A 37 0.17 12.18 0.58
CA CYS A 37 1.25 12.10 -0.39
C CYS A 37 1.41 13.40 -1.18
N GLN A 38 0.55 14.38 -0.93
CA GLN A 38 0.60 15.69 -1.56
C GLN A 38 0.45 15.61 -3.08
N VAL A 39 -0.48 14.78 -3.50
CA VAL A 39 -0.81 14.63 -4.92
C VAL A 39 -2.31 14.77 -5.12
N ALA A 40 -2.71 14.99 -6.36
CA ALA A 40 -4.12 15.08 -6.67
C ALA A 40 -4.77 13.70 -6.59
N VAL A 41 -6.06 13.68 -6.27
CA VAL A 41 -6.83 12.44 -6.23
C VAL A 41 -6.77 11.71 -7.58
N GLY A 42 -6.85 12.47 -8.68
CA GLY A 42 -6.74 11.86 -10.00
C GLY A 42 -5.42 11.14 -10.24
N THR A 43 -4.35 11.64 -9.62
CA THR A 43 -3.05 10.99 -9.72
C THR A 43 -3.10 9.60 -9.06
N VAL A 44 -3.75 9.52 -7.90
CA VAL A 44 -3.90 8.22 -7.23
C VAL A 44 -4.68 7.27 -8.11
N TYR A 45 -5.76 7.74 -8.73
CA TYR A 45 -6.57 6.90 -9.60
C TYR A 45 -5.82 6.41 -10.84
N ASN A 46 -4.77 7.11 -11.26
CA ASN A 46 -3.94 6.63 -12.35
C ASN A 46 -3.17 5.37 -11.98
N TYR A 47 -2.86 5.20 -10.70
CA TYR A 47 -2.15 4.02 -10.22
C TYR A 47 -3.10 2.96 -9.68
N PHE A 48 -4.14 3.38 -9.02
CA PHE A 48 -5.09 2.47 -8.37
C PHE A 48 -6.50 2.97 -8.67
N PRO A 49 -7.23 2.29 -9.54
CA PRO A 49 -8.54 2.80 -9.99
C PRO A 49 -9.60 2.88 -8.93
N SER A 50 -9.40 2.23 -7.78
CA SER A 50 -10.36 2.29 -6.70
C SER A 50 -9.66 2.03 -5.38
N LYS A 51 -10.38 2.31 -4.29
CA LYS A 51 -9.88 1.99 -2.96
C LYS A 51 -9.62 0.50 -2.82
N ASP A 52 -10.52 -0.30 -3.35
CA ASP A 52 -10.36 -1.76 -3.29
C ASP A 52 -9.12 -2.21 -4.05
N ALA A 53 -8.84 -1.59 -5.19
CA ALA A 53 -7.63 -1.91 -5.95
C ALA A 53 -6.37 -1.58 -5.17
N LEU A 54 -6.38 -0.45 -4.47
CA LEU A 54 -5.25 -0.05 -3.64
C LEU A 54 -5.05 -1.03 -2.48
N VAL A 55 -6.12 -1.36 -1.80
CA VAL A 55 -6.05 -2.30 -0.68
C VAL A 55 -5.63 -3.68 -1.16
N ALA A 56 -6.18 -4.13 -2.29
CA ALA A 56 -5.83 -5.42 -2.84
C ALA A 56 -4.36 -5.51 -3.21
N THR A 57 -3.80 -4.45 -3.79
CA THR A 57 -2.39 -4.42 -4.13
C THR A 57 -1.54 -4.52 -2.87
N TRP A 58 -1.90 -3.78 -1.84
CA TRP A 58 -1.19 -3.84 -0.57
C TRP A 58 -1.26 -5.23 0.06
N LEU A 59 -2.47 -5.83 0.04
CA LEU A 59 -2.66 -7.16 0.60
C LEU A 59 -1.84 -8.21 -0.16
N LEU A 60 -1.75 -8.08 -1.48
CA LEU A 60 -0.98 -9.02 -2.27
C LEU A 60 0.51 -8.95 -1.93
N GLN A 61 1.03 -7.75 -1.72
CA GLN A 61 2.42 -7.60 -1.33
C GLN A 61 2.67 -8.22 0.04
N ASP A 62 1.79 -7.93 0.98
CA ASP A 62 1.89 -8.47 2.32
C ASP A 62 1.71 -9.98 2.31
N TRP A 63 0.77 -10.45 1.49
CA TRP A 63 0.51 -11.88 1.33
C TRP A 63 1.76 -12.61 0.85
N ASN A 64 2.46 -12.04 -0.12
CA ASN A 64 3.67 -12.65 -0.63
C ASN A 64 4.72 -12.81 0.45
N LEU A 65 4.86 -11.81 1.31
CA LEU A 65 5.79 -11.91 2.43
C LEU A 65 5.36 -12.99 3.42
N CYS A 66 4.08 -13.04 3.74
CA CYS A 66 3.55 -14.05 4.65
C CYS A 66 3.71 -15.45 4.08
N MET A 67 3.40 -15.61 2.81
CA MET A 67 3.52 -16.91 2.17
C MET A 67 4.96 -17.38 2.10
N LYS A 68 5.88 -16.46 1.84
CA LYS A 68 7.29 -16.78 1.81
C LYS A 68 7.77 -17.25 3.19
N ALA A 69 7.35 -16.54 4.24
CA ALA A 69 7.74 -16.90 5.60
C ALA A 69 7.18 -18.27 5.98
N ILE A 70 5.93 -18.54 5.63
CA ILE A 70 5.30 -19.83 5.92
C ILE A 70 6.01 -20.93 5.15
N TRP A 71 6.30 -20.67 3.89
CA TRP A 71 6.97 -21.65 3.04
C TRP A 71 8.34 -22.01 3.59
N GLU A 72 9.11 -20.99 3.99
CA GLU A 72 10.45 -21.23 4.53
C GLU A 72 10.39 -21.98 5.85
N ALA A 73 9.42 -21.65 6.69
CA ALA A 73 9.24 -22.34 7.94
C ALA A 73 8.85 -23.80 7.72
N SER A 74 8.02 -24.05 6.70
CA SER A 74 7.57 -25.42 6.42
C SER A 74 8.66 -26.26 5.77
N ALA A 75 9.60 -25.61 5.09
CA ALA A 75 10.68 -26.32 4.41
C ALA A 75 11.80 -26.74 5.35
N ALA A 76 11.78 -26.25 6.55
CA ALA A 76 12.86 -26.54 7.52
C ALA A 76 12.90 -28.00 7.97
#